data_203eee9331cecb4ede2c8d31eed12bd2
#
_entry.id   203eee9331cecb4ede2c8d31eed12bd2
#
_cell.length_a   1.000
_cell.length_b   1.000
_cell.length_c   1.000
_cell.angle_alpha   90.00
_cell.angle_beta   90.00
_cell.angle_gamma   90.00
#
_symmetry.space_group_name_H-M   'P 1'
#
loop_
_entity.id
_entity.type
_entity.pdbx_description
1 polymer ?
#
loop_
_entity_poly.entity_id
_entity_poly.type
_entity_poly.pdbx_seq_one_letter_code
_entity_poly.pdbx_strand_id
1 'polypeptide(L)'
;TSTLAMRPIDVQADNIDFCMASAQKGLMAMTGLSFVIGRRDVIEASRDYPHRSYYCNLWLQYDFFERTGQMHFTPPVQTVYAAVQGLKEYFAEGEQAKWARHTRVFEAIHEGLDRLGFRDVIRREWQAGLVVSAIYPDDPNWDFEKVHDYCYERGFTIYPGKISTTNTFRLCALGAIDEADIRDFFAVFTDALRVTGVRIPVMYRD
;
A
#
# COMPACT_ATOMS: atom_id res chain seq x y z
N THR A 1 5.85 3.85 -6.19
CA THR A 1 4.46 3.41 -6.06
C THR A 1 4.31 2.22 -5.12
N SER A 2 3.31 2.25 -4.24
CA SER A 2 3.02 1.13 -3.33
C SER A 2 2.17 0.03 -3.97
N THR A 3 1.57 0.30 -5.12
CA THR A 3 0.67 -0.63 -5.83
C THR A 3 1.36 -1.43 -6.93
N LEU A 4 2.68 -1.29 -7.07
CA LEU A 4 3.44 -2.12 -8.01
C LEU A 4 3.20 -3.60 -7.67
N ALA A 5 3.02 -4.45 -8.69
CA ALA A 5 2.63 -5.86 -8.58
C ALA A 5 1.20 -6.13 -8.08
N MET A 6 0.38 -5.11 -7.76
CA MET A 6 -1.03 -5.25 -7.36
C MET A 6 -2.00 -4.71 -8.42
N ARG A 7 -1.51 -3.86 -9.30
CA ARG A 7 -2.28 -3.22 -10.39
C ARG A 7 -1.43 -3.20 -11.64
N PRO A 8 -2.06 -3.26 -12.82
CA PRO A 8 -1.34 -3.09 -14.08
C PRO A 8 -0.71 -1.69 -14.13
N ILE A 9 0.48 -1.63 -14.67
CA ILE A 9 1.18 -0.40 -15.02
C ILE A 9 1.95 -0.64 -16.31
N ASP A 10 1.73 0.18 -17.31
CA ASP A 10 2.49 0.16 -18.56
C ASP A 10 3.31 1.45 -18.65
N VAL A 11 4.59 1.34 -18.28
CA VAL A 11 5.48 2.50 -18.21
C VAL A 11 5.69 3.17 -19.58
N GLN A 12 5.51 2.43 -20.69
CA GLN A 12 5.63 2.98 -22.04
C GLN A 12 4.35 3.71 -22.45
N ALA A 13 3.19 3.05 -22.31
CA ALA A 13 1.90 3.64 -22.68
C ALA A 13 1.55 4.84 -21.78
N ASP A 14 1.93 4.78 -20.50
CA ASP A 14 1.68 5.84 -19.53
C ASP A 14 2.77 6.95 -19.55
N ASN A 15 3.78 6.83 -20.42
CA ASN A 15 4.89 7.78 -20.56
C ASN A 15 5.60 8.08 -19.22
N ILE A 16 5.93 7.01 -18.47
CA ILE A 16 6.57 7.08 -17.15
C ILE A 16 8.08 6.89 -17.31
N ASP A 17 8.88 7.91 -16.99
CA ASP A 17 10.34 7.83 -17.03
C ASP A 17 10.90 7.02 -15.85
N PHE A 18 10.30 7.12 -14.66
CA PHE A 18 10.74 6.40 -13.45
C PHE A 18 9.59 5.82 -12.68
N CYS A 19 9.69 4.54 -12.34
CA CYS A 19 8.81 3.86 -11.40
C CYS A 19 9.62 3.38 -10.19
N MET A 20 9.23 3.80 -9.00
CA MET A 20 9.90 3.43 -7.75
C MET A 20 8.96 2.64 -6.86
N ALA A 21 9.45 1.57 -6.26
CA ALA A 21 8.70 0.81 -5.29
C ALA A 21 9.60 0.20 -4.21
N SER A 22 9.00 -0.14 -3.10
CA SER A 22 9.65 -0.91 -2.03
C SER A 22 9.10 -2.34 -2.00
N ALA A 23 9.97 -3.29 -1.72
CA ALA A 23 9.69 -4.72 -1.85
C ALA A 23 8.57 -5.22 -0.90
N GLN A 24 8.41 -4.60 0.27
CA GLN A 24 7.42 -5.01 1.28
C GLN A 24 5.97 -4.57 0.97
N LYS A 25 5.73 -3.84 -0.12
CA LYS A 25 4.38 -3.42 -0.52
C LYS A 25 3.74 -4.48 -1.44
N GLY A 26 3.35 -4.13 -2.63
CA GLY A 26 2.66 -5.04 -3.55
C GLY A 26 3.42 -6.34 -3.86
N LEU A 27 4.76 -6.34 -3.79
CA LEU A 27 5.56 -7.55 -3.95
C LEU A 27 5.53 -8.47 -2.71
N MET A 28 5.12 -7.96 -1.53
CA MET A 28 4.97 -8.70 -0.27
C MET A 28 6.27 -9.36 0.23
N ALA A 29 7.43 -8.78 -0.08
CA ALA A 29 8.72 -9.20 0.44
C ALA A 29 9.08 -8.48 1.75
N MET A 30 10.30 -8.70 2.27
CA MET A 30 10.78 -8.04 3.49
C MET A 30 11.06 -6.55 3.26
N THR A 31 10.91 -5.78 4.33
CA THR A 31 11.33 -4.37 4.40
C THR A 31 12.85 -4.25 4.27
N GLY A 32 13.34 -3.18 3.65
CA GLY A 32 14.76 -2.84 3.56
C GLY A 32 15.32 -2.84 2.13
N LEU A 33 14.50 -3.16 1.13
CA LEU A 33 14.87 -3.05 -0.28
C LEU A 33 13.86 -2.17 -1.00
N SER A 34 14.38 -1.19 -1.74
CA SER A 34 13.63 -0.41 -2.72
C SER A 34 14.33 -0.51 -4.08
N PHE A 35 13.57 -0.40 -5.14
CA PHE A 35 14.10 -0.42 -6.49
C PHE A 35 13.51 0.70 -7.33
N VAL A 36 14.28 1.12 -8.31
CA VAL A 36 13.92 2.13 -9.30
C VAL A 36 14.00 1.47 -10.68
N ILE A 37 12.90 1.47 -11.40
CA ILE A 37 12.86 1.11 -12.81
C ILE A 37 12.83 2.42 -13.56
N GLY A 38 13.80 2.65 -14.43
CA GLY A 38 13.93 3.92 -15.14
C GLY A 38 14.31 3.75 -16.60
N ARG A 39 13.95 4.72 -17.43
CA ARG A 39 14.41 4.79 -18.79
C ARG A 39 15.93 4.97 -18.81
N ARG A 40 16.61 4.11 -19.58
CA ARG A 40 18.08 4.11 -19.67
C ARG A 40 18.61 5.47 -20.16
N ASP A 41 18.04 6.01 -21.21
CA ASP A 41 18.45 7.30 -21.78
C ASP A 41 18.32 8.48 -20.79
N VAL A 42 17.30 8.46 -19.94
CA VAL A 42 17.10 9.48 -18.91
C VAL A 42 18.09 9.33 -17.76
N ILE A 43 18.40 8.08 -17.35
CA ILE A 43 19.45 7.81 -16.35
C ILE A 43 20.81 8.25 -16.88
N GLU A 44 21.15 7.92 -18.13
CA GLU A 44 22.40 8.29 -18.77
C GLU A 44 22.56 9.82 -18.95
N ALA A 45 21.48 10.51 -19.33
CA ALA A 45 21.47 11.98 -19.42
C ALA A 45 21.70 12.65 -18.06
N SER A 46 21.40 12.00 -16.95
CA SER A 46 21.64 12.53 -15.61
C SER A 46 23.11 12.56 -15.17
N ARG A 47 24.01 11.97 -15.96
CA ARG A 47 25.46 11.96 -15.72
C ARG A 47 26.05 13.34 -15.47
N ASP A 48 25.62 14.31 -16.25
CA ASP A 48 26.19 15.65 -16.25
C ASP A 48 25.45 16.62 -15.28
N TYR A 49 24.48 16.07 -14.52
CA TYR A 49 23.76 16.88 -13.53
C TYR A 49 24.61 17.06 -12.26
N PRO A 50 24.46 18.19 -11.55
CA PRO A 50 25.15 18.41 -10.30
C PRO A 50 24.85 17.31 -9.29
N HIS A 51 25.90 16.68 -8.79
CA HIS A 51 25.78 15.61 -7.78
C HIS A 51 25.38 16.21 -6.43
N ARG A 52 24.15 16.01 -6.00
CA ARG A 52 23.59 16.50 -4.72
C ARG A 52 23.63 15.48 -3.61
N SER A 53 23.77 14.20 -3.95
CA SER A 53 23.86 13.07 -3.03
C SER A 53 24.77 12.00 -3.62
N TYR A 54 25.65 11.45 -2.81
CA TYR A 54 26.49 10.32 -3.22
C TYR A 54 25.67 9.02 -3.22
N TYR A 55 24.89 8.78 -2.14
CA TYR A 55 24.11 7.56 -1.98
C TYR A 55 22.89 7.51 -2.92
N CYS A 56 22.16 8.61 -3.05
CA CYS A 56 20.94 8.67 -3.86
C CYS A 56 21.19 9.07 -5.33
N ASN A 57 22.41 8.97 -5.82
CA ASN A 57 22.72 9.27 -7.20
C ASN A 57 22.49 8.04 -8.07
N LEU A 58 21.45 8.05 -8.89
CA LEU A 58 21.07 6.92 -9.75
C LEU A 58 22.11 6.66 -10.84
N TRP A 59 22.72 7.72 -11.40
CA TRP A 59 23.76 7.57 -12.40
C TRP A 59 24.95 6.79 -11.84
N LEU A 60 25.47 7.17 -10.67
CA LEU A 60 26.62 6.47 -10.07
C LEU A 60 26.33 5.01 -9.76
N GLN A 61 25.12 4.70 -9.30
CA GLN A 61 24.71 3.31 -9.04
C GLN A 61 24.58 2.51 -10.35
N TYR A 62 23.94 3.09 -11.36
CA TYR A 62 23.76 2.48 -12.66
C TYR A 62 25.12 2.20 -13.36
N ASP A 63 25.97 3.23 -13.48
CA ASP A 63 27.28 3.12 -14.13
C ASP A 63 28.19 2.09 -13.43
N PHE A 64 28.19 2.08 -12.10
CA PHE A 64 28.97 1.10 -11.35
C PHE A 64 28.46 -0.32 -11.60
N PHE A 65 27.15 -0.53 -11.60
CA PHE A 65 26.54 -1.82 -11.87
C PHE A 65 26.82 -2.32 -13.30
N GLU A 66 26.67 -1.46 -14.29
CA GLU A 66 26.96 -1.80 -15.70
C GLU A 66 28.45 -2.21 -15.92
N ARG A 67 29.36 -1.51 -15.24
CA ARG A 67 30.81 -1.80 -15.39
C ARG A 67 31.28 -3.02 -14.60
N THR A 68 30.66 -3.34 -13.47
CA THR A 68 31.19 -4.33 -12.54
C THR A 68 30.27 -5.53 -12.30
N GLY A 69 29.00 -5.42 -12.65
CA GLY A 69 27.98 -6.42 -12.27
C GLY A 69 27.68 -6.46 -10.77
N GLN A 70 28.10 -5.45 -10.01
CA GLN A 70 27.95 -5.38 -8.55
C GLN A 70 27.18 -4.13 -8.15
N MET A 71 26.49 -4.21 -7.01
CA MET A 71 25.88 -3.02 -6.40
C MET A 71 26.95 -2.03 -5.95
N HIS A 72 26.70 -0.74 -6.12
CA HIS A 72 27.64 0.33 -5.77
C HIS A 72 27.94 0.39 -4.26
N PHE A 73 27.01 -0.05 -3.44
CA PHE A 73 27.16 -0.15 -1.97
C PHE A 73 26.95 -1.59 -1.51
N THR A 74 27.32 -1.89 -0.25
CA THR A 74 27.12 -3.23 0.32
C THR A 74 25.68 -3.68 0.16
N PRO A 75 25.43 -4.79 -0.53
CA PRO A 75 24.08 -5.25 -0.79
C PRO A 75 23.42 -5.79 0.49
N PRO A 76 22.12 -5.51 0.72
CA PRO A 76 21.34 -6.11 1.79
C PRO A 76 20.93 -7.53 1.38
N VAL A 77 21.87 -8.48 1.41
CA VAL A 77 21.74 -9.81 0.80
C VAL A 77 20.48 -10.55 1.25
N GLN A 78 20.18 -10.53 2.54
CA GLN A 78 19.01 -11.22 3.09
C GLN A 78 17.68 -10.68 2.54
N THR A 79 17.57 -9.35 2.45
CA THR A 79 16.36 -8.72 1.89
C THR A 79 16.26 -8.90 0.38
N VAL A 80 17.39 -9.01 -0.33
CA VAL A 80 17.41 -9.37 -1.76
C VAL A 80 16.91 -10.80 -1.97
N TYR A 81 17.36 -11.77 -1.16
CA TYR A 81 16.84 -13.14 -1.21
C TYR A 81 15.33 -13.19 -0.91
N ALA A 82 14.87 -12.44 0.09
CA ALA A 82 13.44 -12.33 0.39
C ALA A 82 12.65 -11.70 -0.77
N ALA A 83 13.21 -10.70 -1.46
CA ALA A 83 12.59 -10.10 -2.63
C ALA A 83 12.51 -11.09 -3.82
N VAL A 84 13.54 -11.91 -4.02
CA VAL A 84 13.53 -12.99 -5.03
C VAL A 84 12.44 -14.01 -4.69
N GLN A 85 12.26 -14.36 -3.42
CA GLN A 85 11.18 -15.25 -3.01
C GLN A 85 9.80 -14.63 -3.28
N GLY A 86 9.60 -13.36 -2.93
CA GLY A 86 8.36 -12.63 -3.25
C GLY A 86 8.07 -12.58 -4.76
N LEU A 87 9.09 -12.45 -5.61
CA LEU A 87 8.94 -12.53 -7.06
C LEU A 87 8.54 -13.94 -7.52
N LYS A 88 9.11 -14.99 -6.94
CA LYS A 88 8.71 -16.37 -7.25
C LYS A 88 7.25 -16.62 -6.91
N GLU A 89 6.79 -16.15 -5.75
CA GLU A 89 5.40 -16.25 -5.33
C GLU A 89 4.47 -15.43 -6.24
N TYR A 90 4.88 -14.21 -6.61
CA TYR A 90 4.16 -13.39 -7.58
C TYR A 90 3.94 -14.10 -8.92
N PHE A 91 4.99 -14.69 -9.49
CA PHE A 91 4.88 -15.40 -10.75
C PHE A 91 4.15 -16.75 -10.62
N ALA A 92 4.22 -17.40 -9.46
CA ALA A 92 3.49 -18.63 -9.19
C ALA A 92 1.97 -18.38 -9.03
N GLU A 93 1.57 -17.30 -8.35
CA GLU A 93 0.18 -16.86 -8.29
C GLU A 93 -0.34 -16.43 -9.66
N GLY A 94 0.52 -15.78 -10.44
CA GLY A 94 0.20 -15.19 -11.71
C GLY A 94 -0.32 -13.76 -11.60
N GLU A 95 0.17 -12.90 -12.46
CA GLU A 95 -0.09 -11.47 -12.45
C GLU A 95 -1.58 -11.13 -12.45
N GLN A 96 -2.33 -11.73 -13.38
CA GLN A 96 -3.78 -11.48 -13.51
C GLN A 96 -4.57 -11.97 -12.28
N ALA A 97 -4.20 -13.12 -11.72
CA ALA A 97 -4.84 -13.67 -10.54
C ALA A 97 -4.60 -12.77 -9.33
N LYS A 98 -3.36 -12.32 -9.14
CA LYS A 98 -3.00 -11.39 -8.07
C LYS A 98 -3.74 -10.06 -8.17
N TRP A 99 -3.81 -9.46 -9.35
CA TRP A 99 -4.54 -8.21 -9.57
C TRP A 99 -6.04 -8.38 -9.27
N ALA A 100 -6.63 -9.48 -9.75
CA ALA A 100 -8.03 -9.79 -9.48
C ALA A 100 -8.30 -9.98 -7.98
N ARG A 101 -7.45 -10.71 -7.26
CA ARG A 101 -7.56 -10.89 -5.80
C ARG A 101 -7.52 -9.55 -5.07
N HIS A 102 -6.53 -8.73 -5.33
CA HIS A 102 -6.44 -7.41 -4.70
C HIS A 102 -7.61 -6.49 -5.04
N THR A 103 -8.15 -6.58 -6.24
CA THR A 103 -9.36 -5.84 -6.62
C THR A 103 -10.55 -6.26 -5.77
N ARG A 104 -10.81 -7.58 -5.65
CA ARG A 104 -11.93 -8.08 -4.83
C ARG A 104 -11.79 -7.72 -3.36
N VAL A 105 -10.57 -7.82 -2.80
CA VAL A 105 -10.30 -7.40 -1.41
C VAL A 105 -10.58 -5.91 -1.21
N PHE A 106 -10.16 -5.08 -2.16
CA PHE A 106 -10.40 -3.63 -2.10
C PHE A 106 -11.90 -3.29 -2.21
N GLU A 107 -12.62 -3.96 -3.09
CA GLU A 107 -14.07 -3.83 -3.22
C GLU A 107 -14.80 -4.28 -1.94
N ALA A 108 -14.40 -5.40 -1.35
CA ALA A 108 -14.97 -5.88 -0.10
C ALA A 108 -14.77 -4.90 1.08
N ILE A 109 -13.64 -4.19 1.12
CA ILE A 109 -13.40 -3.11 2.09
C ILE A 109 -14.43 -2.00 1.88
N HIS A 110 -14.64 -1.56 0.65
CA HIS A 110 -15.62 -0.50 0.34
C HIS A 110 -17.06 -0.91 0.67
N GLU A 111 -17.45 -2.13 0.30
CA GLU A 111 -18.77 -2.67 0.65
C GLU A 111 -19.01 -2.70 2.17
N GLY A 112 -17.98 -3.07 2.93
CA GLY A 112 -18.05 -3.07 4.39
C GLY A 112 -18.19 -1.67 4.98
N LEU A 113 -17.42 -0.71 4.49
CA LEU A 113 -17.51 0.70 4.91
C LEU A 113 -18.86 1.33 4.54
N ASP A 114 -19.35 1.09 3.32
CA ASP A 114 -20.66 1.58 2.86
C ASP A 114 -21.81 1.07 3.73
N ARG A 115 -21.80 -0.22 4.03
CA ARG A 115 -22.81 -0.84 4.88
C ARG A 115 -22.85 -0.22 6.27
N LEU A 116 -21.72 0.26 6.78
CA LEU A 116 -21.60 0.94 8.05
C LEU A 116 -21.79 2.47 7.94
N GLY A 117 -21.89 3.02 6.73
CA GLY A 117 -22.12 4.43 6.47
C GLY A 117 -20.86 5.30 6.47
N PHE A 118 -19.66 4.72 6.44
CA PHE A 118 -18.41 5.48 6.40
C PHE A 118 -18.20 6.17 5.04
N ARG A 119 -17.64 7.37 5.08
CA ARG A 119 -17.29 8.16 3.89
C ARG A 119 -15.79 8.10 3.62
N ASP A 120 -15.43 7.97 2.34
CA ASP A 120 -14.04 8.04 1.89
C ASP A 120 -13.57 9.49 1.78
N VAL A 121 -12.30 9.72 2.06
CA VAL A 121 -11.65 11.04 1.82
C VAL A 121 -11.41 11.26 0.32
N ILE A 122 -11.01 10.20 -0.38
CA ILE A 122 -10.68 10.26 -1.81
C ILE A 122 -11.80 9.58 -2.59
N ARG A 123 -12.26 10.20 -3.67
CA ARG A 123 -13.25 9.59 -4.56
C ARG A 123 -12.74 8.24 -5.06
N ARG A 124 -13.63 7.25 -5.16
CA ARG A 124 -13.27 5.85 -5.49
C ARG A 124 -12.58 5.72 -6.83
N GLU A 125 -13.02 6.47 -7.82
CA GLU A 125 -12.44 6.49 -9.16
C GLU A 125 -10.97 6.97 -9.19
N TRP A 126 -10.50 7.62 -8.13
CA TRP A 126 -9.13 8.12 -8.00
C TRP A 126 -8.27 7.28 -7.05
N GLN A 127 -8.81 6.23 -6.47
CA GLN A 127 -8.09 5.39 -5.53
C GLN A 127 -7.26 4.33 -6.25
N ALA A 128 -6.03 4.13 -5.80
CA ALA A 128 -5.09 3.19 -6.42
C ALA A 128 -5.31 1.70 -6.01
N GLY A 129 -6.34 1.41 -5.22
CA GLY A 129 -6.69 0.03 -4.85
C GLY A 129 -5.82 -0.60 -3.77
N LEU A 130 -5.13 0.19 -2.96
CA LEU A 130 -4.29 -0.30 -1.87
C LEU A 130 -4.82 0.12 -0.49
N VAL A 131 -5.09 1.39 -0.30
CA VAL A 131 -5.48 1.99 0.98
C VAL A 131 -6.78 2.74 0.80
N VAL A 132 -7.73 2.48 1.68
CA VAL A 132 -8.93 3.29 1.88
C VAL A 132 -8.72 4.15 3.12
N SER A 133 -8.92 5.46 2.98
CA SER A 133 -8.93 6.41 4.10
C SER A 133 -10.36 6.82 4.38
N ALA A 134 -10.91 6.32 5.48
CA ALA A 134 -12.27 6.63 5.92
C ALA A 134 -12.26 7.78 6.94
N ILE A 135 -13.21 8.69 6.80
CA ILE A 135 -13.37 9.86 7.68
C ILE A 135 -13.95 9.40 9.03
N TYR A 136 -13.48 9.99 10.14
CA TYR A 136 -14.09 9.76 11.45
C TYR A 136 -15.55 10.25 11.44
N PRO A 137 -16.48 9.47 11.99
CA PRO A 137 -17.87 9.89 12.07
C PRO A 137 -18.06 11.02 13.11
N ASP A 138 -19.11 11.82 12.94
CA ASP A 138 -19.54 12.83 13.90
C ASP A 138 -20.39 12.20 15.00
N ASP A 139 -19.82 11.28 15.73
CA ASP A 139 -20.45 10.59 16.86
C ASP A 139 -19.65 10.86 18.13
N PRO A 140 -20.28 11.33 19.23
CA PRO A 140 -19.57 11.62 20.47
C PRO A 140 -18.96 10.39 21.13
N ASN A 141 -19.40 9.19 20.77
CA ASN A 141 -18.88 7.92 21.27
C ASN A 141 -17.72 7.39 20.39
N TRP A 142 -17.43 8.05 19.27
CA TRP A 142 -16.30 7.65 18.44
C TRP A 142 -14.98 7.92 19.15
N ASP A 143 -14.24 6.86 19.40
CA ASP A 143 -12.89 6.89 19.96
C ASP A 143 -12.05 5.90 19.17
N PHE A 144 -11.13 6.42 18.36
CA PHE A 144 -10.30 5.59 17.46
C PHE A 144 -9.49 4.57 18.25
N GLU A 145 -8.89 4.96 19.38
CA GLU A 145 -8.04 4.07 20.18
C GLU A 145 -8.85 2.88 20.73
N LYS A 146 -10.05 3.13 21.25
CA LYS A 146 -10.91 2.05 21.75
C LYS A 146 -11.34 1.10 20.64
N VAL A 147 -11.69 1.63 19.47
CA VAL A 147 -12.07 0.81 18.31
C VAL A 147 -10.87 0.03 17.81
N HIS A 148 -9.69 0.65 17.71
CA HIS A 148 -8.45 0.01 17.34
C HIS A 148 -8.09 -1.13 18.30
N ASP A 149 -8.08 -0.88 19.60
CA ASP A 149 -7.68 -1.86 20.61
C ASP A 149 -8.63 -3.06 20.61
N TYR A 150 -9.94 -2.82 20.48
CA TYR A 150 -10.92 -3.90 20.35
C TYR A 150 -10.65 -4.80 19.14
N CYS A 151 -10.33 -4.21 18.00
CA CYS A 151 -9.95 -4.96 16.79
C CYS A 151 -8.62 -5.70 16.98
N TYR A 152 -7.63 -5.01 17.55
CA TYR A 152 -6.30 -5.55 17.77
C TYR A 152 -6.28 -6.80 18.67
N GLU A 153 -7.03 -6.77 19.76
CA GLU A 153 -7.22 -7.93 20.66
C GLU A 153 -7.86 -9.15 19.96
N ARG A 154 -8.48 -8.91 18.78
CA ARG A 154 -9.13 -9.95 17.98
C ARG A 154 -8.40 -10.28 16.67
N GLY A 155 -7.13 -9.86 16.59
CA GLY A 155 -6.23 -10.21 15.49
C GLY A 155 -6.26 -9.26 14.30
N PHE A 156 -6.95 -8.11 14.39
CA PHE A 156 -7.01 -7.13 13.31
C PHE A 156 -6.44 -5.79 13.75
N THR A 157 -5.64 -5.17 12.89
CA THR A 157 -5.15 -3.81 13.14
C THR A 157 -5.70 -2.84 12.11
N ILE A 158 -6.01 -1.63 12.56
CA ILE A 158 -6.37 -0.48 11.74
C ILE A 158 -5.36 0.64 11.99
N TYR A 159 -5.16 1.51 11.02
CA TYR A 159 -4.17 2.58 11.14
C TYR A 159 -4.81 3.95 11.27
N PRO A 160 -4.29 4.84 12.12
CA PRO A 160 -4.72 6.23 12.11
C PRO A 160 -4.37 6.87 10.78
N GLY A 161 -5.20 7.76 10.30
CA GLY A 161 -4.91 8.59 9.16
C GLY A 161 -3.87 9.67 9.49
N LYS A 162 -3.22 10.20 8.44
CA LYS A 162 -2.23 11.26 8.57
C LYS A 162 -2.56 12.44 7.63
N ILE A 163 -3.84 12.80 7.57
CA ILE A 163 -4.30 13.94 6.78
C ILE A 163 -4.43 15.14 7.72
N SER A 164 -3.77 16.24 7.40
CA SER A 164 -3.71 17.42 8.27
C SER A 164 -5.04 18.17 8.42
N THR A 165 -5.96 17.95 7.49
CA THR A 165 -7.23 18.69 7.41
C THR A 165 -8.44 17.90 7.90
N THR A 166 -8.32 16.59 8.06
CA THR A 166 -9.47 15.71 8.38
C THR A 166 -8.99 14.51 9.18
N ASN A 167 -9.68 14.22 10.27
CA ASN A 167 -9.42 13.02 11.06
C ASN A 167 -9.91 11.78 10.33
N THR A 168 -9.03 10.82 10.16
CA THR A 168 -9.30 9.60 9.39
C THR A 168 -8.65 8.38 10.00
N PHE A 169 -9.15 7.21 9.63
CA PHE A 169 -8.43 5.94 9.77
C PHE A 169 -8.23 5.29 8.41
N ARG A 170 -7.36 4.30 8.37
CA ARG A 170 -7.00 3.63 7.11
C ARG A 170 -7.17 2.13 7.23
N LEU A 171 -7.75 1.56 6.18
CA LEU A 171 -7.76 0.12 5.90
C LEU A 171 -6.89 -0.15 4.67
N CYS A 172 -6.26 -1.31 4.63
CA CYS A 172 -5.30 -1.62 3.57
C CYS A 172 -5.54 -3.01 3.00
N ALA A 173 -5.67 -3.08 1.66
CA ALA A 173 -5.78 -4.32 0.90
C ALA A 173 -4.39 -4.90 0.58
N LEU A 174 -3.50 -4.98 1.57
CA LEU A 174 -2.12 -5.43 1.40
C LEU A 174 -1.88 -6.74 2.16
N GLY A 175 -1.26 -7.69 1.48
CA GLY A 175 -0.89 -8.97 2.07
C GLY A 175 -1.54 -10.17 1.38
N ALA A 176 -1.30 -11.34 1.94
CA ALA A 176 -1.93 -12.58 1.51
C ALA A 176 -3.31 -12.75 2.18
N ILE A 177 -4.20 -11.79 1.92
CA ILE A 177 -5.56 -11.74 2.45
C ILE A 177 -6.58 -11.89 1.30
N ASP A 178 -7.76 -12.34 1.66
CA ASP A 178 -8.90 -12.52 0.75
C ASP A 178 -10.18 -11.87 1.28
N GLU A 179 -11.28 -12.07 0.56
CA GLU A 179 -12.58 -11.52 0.93
C GLU A 179 -13.16 -12.14 2.22
N ALA A 180 -12.70 -13.34 2.63
CA ALA A 180 -13.13 -13.93 3.90
C ALA A 180 -12.51 -13.18 5.07
N ASP A 181 -11.22 -12.86 5.01
CA ASP A 181 -10.54 -12.05 6.02
C ASP A 181 -11.21 -10.68 6.19
N ILE A 182 -11.67 -10.07 5.10
CA ILE A 182 -12.36 -8.78 5.15
C ILE A 182 -13.74 -8.91 5.78
N ARG A 183 -14.50 -10.00 5.51
CA ARG A 183 -15.77 -10.26 6.18
C ARG A 183 -15.58 -10.44 7.69
N ASP A 184 -14.57 -11.19 8.10
CA ASP A 184 -14.25 -11.44 9.51
C ASP A 184 -13.82 -10.13 10.20
N PHE A 185 -12.99 -9.33 9.54
CA PHE A 185 -12.65 -7.99 10.00
C PHE A 185 -13.89 -7.12 10.24
N PHE A 186 -14.81 -7.04 9.27
CA PHE A 186 -16.00 -6.19 9.41
C PHE A 186 -17.00 -6.73 10.44
N ALA A 187 -17.02 -8.02 10.74
CA ALA A 187 -17.76 -8.55 11.87
C ALA A 187 -17.21 -7.99 13.18
N VAL A 188 -15.89 -8.11 13.39
CA VAL A 188 -15.20 -7.57 14.58
C VAL A 188 -15.30 -6.05 14.66
N PHE A 189 -15.13 -5.34 13.55
CA PHE A 189 -15.21 -3.88 13.49
C PHE A 189 -16.62 -3.37 13.82
N THR A 190 -17.65 -4.06 13.34
CA THR A 190 -19.05 -3.75 13.67
C THR A 190 -19.32 -3.93 15.17
N ASP A 191 -18.78 -4.99 15.76
CA ASP A 191 -18.92 -5.22 17.20
C ASP A 191 -18.14 -4.18 18.02
N ALA A 192 -16.96 -3.76 17.56
CA ALA A 192 -16.22 -2.66 18.17
C ALA A 192 -17.06 -1.37 18.23
N LEU A 193 -17.73 -1.01 17.13
CA LEU A 193 -18.62 0.16 17.09
C LEU A 193 -19.79 0.02 18.05
N ARG A 194 -20.40 -1.15 18.18
CA ARG A 194 -21.51 -1.41 19.11
C ARG A 194 -21.06 -1.30 20.56
N VAL A 195 -19.95 -1.92 20.92
CA VAL A 195 -19.40 -1.92 22.29
C VAL A 195 -19.00 -0.52 22.73
N THR A 196 -18.47 0.30 21.83
CA THR A 196 -18.12 1.70 22.08
C THR A 196 -19.35 2.62 22.07
N GLY A 197 -20.53 2.13 21.66
CA GLY A 197 -21.77 2.90 21.61
C GLY A 197 -21.90 3.81 20.39
N VAL A 198 -21.08 3.61 19.37
CA VAL A 198 -21.16 4.34 18.10
C VAL A 198 -22.41 3.91 17.32
N ARG A 199 -23.17 4.88 16.81
CA ARG A 199 -24.36 4.61 16.01
C ARG A 199 -23.99 3.96 14.67
N ILE A 200 -24.78 2.96 14.26
CA ILE A 200 -24.66 2.32 12.95
C ILE A 200 -26.00 2.45 12.21
N PRO A 201 -26.04 2.91 10.94
CA PRO A 201 -24.91 3.46 10.19
C PRO A 201 -24.37 4.74 10.82
N VAL A 202 -23.07 4.99 10.63
CA VAL A 202 -22.41 6.21 11.14
C VAL A 202 -22.93 7.44 10.39
N MET A 203 -22.88 8.59 11.05
CA MET A 203 -23.42 9.84 10.52
C MET A 203 -22.34 10.93 10.46
N TYR A 204 -22.56 11.86 9.56
CA TYR A 204 -21.76 13.07 9.38
C TYR A 204 -22.69 14.29 9.42
N ARG A 205 -22.24 15.36 10.07
CA ARG A 205 -22.91 16.65 9.97
C ARG A 205 -22.48 17.31 8.65
N ASP A 206 -23.42 17.89 7.96
CA ASP A 206 -23.16 18.63 6.72
C ASP A 206 -22.46 19.95 7.01
#